data_62eccc1aab1c270ad0d6b3f52f4a86a2
#
_entry.id   62eccc1aab1c270ad0d6b3f52f4a86a2
#
_cell.length_a   1.000
_cell.length_b   1.000
_cell.length_c   1.000
_cell.angle_alpha   90.00
_cell.angle_beta   90.00
_cell.angle_gamma   90.00
#
_symmetry.space_group_name_H-M   'P 1'
#
loop_
_entity.id
_entity.type
_entity.pdbx_description
1 polymer ?
#
loop_
_entity_poly.entity_id
_entity_poly.type
_entity_poly.pdbx_seq_one_letter_code
_entity_poly.pdbx_strand_id
1 'polypeptide(L)'
;MTETIFSRIIRGEIPCHRIYEDDAVLAFLDVNPLSQGHTLVIPKEAVATLDLLSDESSAAIGRVLPRIARAVLKATGATSFNILQNNGASAHQAVFHVHFHVIPRSEGRGLGLEWDPMPPGAADLEALKGRIVGSLGSGV
;
A
#
# COMPACT_ATOMS: atom_id res chain seq x y z
N MET A 1 14.71 -12.51 -7.03
CA MET A 1 13.78 -11.36 -7.03
C MET A 1 14.33 -10.26 -7.92
N THR A 2 13.51 -9.78 -8.83
CA THR A 2 13.92 -8.71 -9.72
C THR A 2 14.11 -7.40 -8.96
N GLU A 3 15.23 -6.75 -9.21
CA GLU A 3 15.50 -5.44 -8.60
C GLU A 3 14.57 -4.38 -9.18
N THR A 4 14.08 -3.48 -8.31
CA THR A 4 13.24 -2.36 -8.70
C THR A 4 13.88 -1.05 -8.25
N ILE A 5 13.28 0.07 -8.67
CA ILE A 5 13.68 1.38 -8.19
C ILE A 5 13.60 1.45 -6.66
N PHE A 6 12.63 0.75 -6.04
CA PHE A 6 12.49 0.75 -4.58
C PHE A 6 13.63 -0.01 -3.89
N SER A 7 14.10 -1.11 -4.48
CA SER A 7 15.29 -1.80 -3.97
C SER A 7 16.48 -0.85 -3.90
N ARG A 8 16.65 -0.04 -4.92
CA ARG A 8 17.76 0.92 -5.01
C ARG A 8 17.59 2.08 -4.04
N ILE A 9 16.35 2.52 -3.81
CA ILE A 9 16.06 3.55 -2.80
C ILE A 9 16.39 3.02 -1.40
N ILE A 10 16.01 1.77 -1.11
CA ILE A 10 16.29 1.13 0.18
C ILE A 10 17.79 1.10 0.45
N ARG A 11 18.59 0.79 -0.56
CA ARG A 11 20.05 0.74 -0.45
C ARG A 11 20.73 2.12 -0.42
N GLY A 12 19.96 3.19 -0.62
CA GLY A 12 20.50 4.55 -0.66
C GLY A 12 21.14 4.95 -1.99
N GLU A 13 20.99 4.13 -3.03
CA GLU A 13 21.55 4.42 -4.35
C GLU A 13 20.78 5.50 -5.11
N ILE A 14 19.48 5.62 -4.81
CA ILE A 14 18.59 6.65 -5.38
C ILE A 14 18.08 7.47 -4.21
N PRO A 15 18.18 8.81 -4.26
CA PRO A 15 17.67 9.65 -3.17
C PRO A 15 16.16 9.64 -3.13
N CYS A 16 15.60 9.84 -1.93
CA CYS A 16 14.17 10.01 -1.73
C CYS A 16 13.93 11.01 -0.61
N HIS A 17 12.70 11.51 -0.51
CA HIS A 17 12.30 12.37 0.60
C HIS A 17 11.83 11.47 1.74
N ARG A 18 12.77 10.96 2.51
CA ARG A 18 12.55 9.97 3.56
C ARG A 18 11.81 10.59 4.74
N ILE A 19 10.74 9.91 5.17
CA ILE A 19 9.93 10.33 6.31
C ILE A 19 10.24 9.47 7.53
N TYR A 20 10.41 8.16 7.33
CA TYR A 20 10.56 7.21 8.42
C TYR A 20 11.34 6.00 7.91
N GLU A 21 12.16 5.45 8.78
CA GLU A 21 12.88 4.22 8.46
C GLU A 21 13.16 3.44 9.74
N ASP A 22 12.95 2.12 9.67
CA ASP A 22 13.44 1.18 10.67
C ASP A 22 14.02 -0.04 9.94
N ASP A 23 14.31 -1.12 10.67
CA ASP A 23 14.95 -2.30 10.07
C ASP A 23 14.05 -2.98 9.03
N ALA A 24 12.74 -2.81 9.10
CA ALA A 24 11.78 -3.54 8.28
C ALA A 24 11.01 -2.66 7.28
N VAL A 25 10.93 -1.35 7.52
CA VAL A 25 10.03 -0.45 6.79
C VAL A 25 10.74 0.85 6.42
N LEU A 26 10.41 1.35 5.24
CA LEU A 26 10.83 2.67 4.77
C LEU A 26 9.59 3.43 4.29
N ALA A 27 9.48 4.71 4.66
CA ALA A 27 8.43 5.59 4.16
C ALA A 27 9.03 6.85 3.58
N PHE A 28 8.51 7.27 2.42
CA PHE A 28 9.01 8.46 1.72
C PHE A 28 7.90 9.08 0.88
N LEU A 29 8.05 10.36 0.54
CA LEU A 29 7.07 11.08 -0.27
C LEU A 29 7.09 10.58 -1.71
N ASP A 30 5.89 10.45 -2.28
CA ASP A 30 5.74 10.15 -3.70
C ASP A 30 6.10 11.42 -4.49
N VAL A 31 6.99 11.28 -5.48
CA VAL A 31 7.43 12.41 -6.31
C VAL A 31 6.43 12.75 -7.41
N ASN A 32 5.44 11.89 -7.64
CA ASN A 32 4.32 12.13 -8.56
C ASN A 32 3.01 12.05 -7.79
N PRO A 33 2.79 12.96 -6.83
CA PRO A 33 1.70 12.82 -5.85
C PRO A 33 0.33 13.06 -6.47
N LEU A 34 -0.66 12.32 -5.99
CA LEU A 34 -2.07 12.59 -6.32
C LEU A 34 -2.60 13.77 -5.50
N SER A 35 -2.00 14.02 -4.34
CA SER A 35 -2.32 15.15 -3.48
C SER A 35 -1.11 15.48 -2.63
N GLN A 36 -1.11 16.66 -2.01
CA GLN A 36 -0.03 17.09 -1.13
C GLN A 36 0.07 16.13 0.06
N GLY A 37 1.25 15.56 0.27
CA GLY A 37 1.48 14.62 1.35
C GLY A 37 1.31 13.14 0.96
N HIS A 38 1.05 12.85 -0.31
CA HIS A 38 0.98 11.47 -0.80
C HIS A 38 2.29 10.76 -0.45
N THR A 39 2.21 9.73 0.37
CA THR A 39 3.35 9.03 0.94
C THR A 39 3.31 7.57 0.54
N LEU A 40 4.49 7.00 0.32
CA LEU A 40 4.66 5.56 0.09
C LEU A 40 5.26 4.93 1.34
N VAL A 41 4.72 3.79 1.73
CA VAL A 41 5.23 2.98 2.84
C VAL A 41 5.55 1.61 2.27
N ILE A 42 6.81 1.21 2.35
CA ILE A 42 7.27 -0.04 1.74
C ILE A 42 7.97 -0.92 2.78
N PRO A 43 7.81 -2.26 2.66
CA PRO A 43 8.65 -3.17 3.43
C PRO A 43 10.04 -3.20 2.80
N LYS A 44 11.06 -3.44 3.61
CA LYS A 44 12.41 -3.66 3.08
C LYS A 44 12.56 -5.05 2.47
N GLU A 45 11.70 -5.98 2.86
CA GLU A 45 11.60 -7.27 2.20
C GLU A 45 11.11 -7.07 0.76
N ALA A 46 11.88 -7.54 -0.22
CA ALA A 46 11.60 -7.32 -1.63
C ALA A 46 10.73 -8.46 -2.18
N VAL A 47 9.43 -8.25 -2.21
CA VAL A 47 8.46 -9.14 -2.87
C VAL A 47 7.56 -8.30 -3.77
N ALA A 48 7.07 -8.90 -4.84
CA ALA A 48 6.33 -8.15 -5.86
C ALA A 48 4.92 -7.77 -5.39
N THR A 49 4.21 -8.69 -4.75
CA THR A 49 2.81 -8.52 -4.37
C THR A 49 2.59 -8.90 -2.92
N LEU A 50 1.49 -8.39 -2.35
CA LEU A 50 1.20 -8.51 -0.93
C LEU A 50 1.05 -9.95 -0.46
N ASP A 51 0.49 -10.82 -1.30
CA ASP A 51 0.31 -12.24 -0.97
C ASP A 51 1.62 -13.00 -0.78
N LEU A 52 2.74 -12.40 -1.20
CA LEU A 52 4.08 -12.99 -1.04
C LEU A 52 4.82 -12.42 0.18
N LEU A 53 4.25 -11.43 0.85
CA LEU A 53 4.91 -10.76 1.98
C LEU A 53 4.85 -11.65 3.22
N SER A 54 5.96 -11.69 3.98
CA SER A 54 6.03 -12.46 5.22
C SER A 54 5.12 -11.87 6.29
N ASP A 55 4.76 -12.70 7.28
CA ASP A 55 3.97 -12.26 8.43
C ASP A 55 4.72 -11.17 9.20
N GLU A 56 6.03 -11.31 9.37
CA GLU A 56 6.87 -10.34 10.08
C GLU A 56 6.84 -8.97 9.41
N SER A 57 7.03 -8.93 8.10
CA SER A 57 6.98 -7.69 7.34
C SER A 57 5.58 -7.11 7.30
N SER A 58 4.57 -7.96 7.20
CA SER A 58 3.15 -7.52 7.24
C SER A 58 2.82 -6.86 8.58
N ALA A 59 3.28 -7.44 9.69
CA ALA A 59 3.09 -6.86 11.02
C ALA A 59 3.81 -5.53 11.15
N ALA A 60 5.03 -5.43 10.62
CA ALA A 60 5.81 -4.19 10.68
C ALA A 60 5.12 -3.07 9.90
N ILE A 61 4.61 -3.36 8.71
CA ILE A 61 3.84 -2.39 7.91
C ILE A 61 2.57 -1.96 8.68
N GLY A 62 1.83 -2.93 9.22
CA GLY A 62 0.60 -2.63 9.96
C GLY A 62 0.82 -1.77 11.18
N ARG A 63 1.99 -1.89 11.83
CA ARG A 63 2.36 -1.04 12.96
C ARG A 63 2.70 0.38 12.51
N VAL A 64 3.37 0.52 11.37
CA VAL A 64 3.89 1.81 10.90
C VAL A 64 2.82 2.64 10.19
N LEU A 65 1.94 2.01 9.40
CA LEU A 65 0.94 2.73 8.59
C LEU A 65 0.12 3.75 9.40
N PRO A 66 -0.46 3.40 10.55
CA PRO A 66 -1.24 4.40 11.30
C PRO A 66 -0.40 5.59 11.78
N ARG A 67 0.86 5.36 12.12
CA ARG A 67 1.77 6.43 12.56
C ARG A 67 2.04 7.41 11.43
N ILE A 68 2.30 6.89 10.24
CA ILE A 68 2.55 7.72 9.06
C ILE A 68 1.28 8.48 8.69
N ALA A 69 0.12 7.82 8.70
CA ALA A 69 -1.16 8.46 8.39
C ALA A 69 -1.42 9.64 9.33
N ARG A 70 -1.24 9.45 10.64
CA ARG A 70 -1.44 10.54 11.61
C ARG A 70 -0.49 11.71 11.33
N ALA A 71 0.76 11.43 11.01
CA ALA A 71 1.75 12.47 10.74
C ALA A 71 1.40 13.24 9.46
N VAL A 72 0.99 12.53 8.41
CA VAL A 72 0.60 13.14 7.13
C VAL A 72 -0.64 14.03 7.31
N LEU A 73 -1.64 13.55 8.05
CA LEU A 73 -2.85 14.35 8.31
C LEU A 73 -2.51 15.62 9.07
N LYS A 74 -1.68 15.51 10.09
CA LYS A 74 -1.27 16.68 10.89
C LYS A 74 -0.49 17.68 10.05
N ALA A 75 0.42 17.21 9.22
CA ALA A 75 1.27 18.08 8.41
C ALA A 75 0.50 18.77 7.29
N THR A 76 -0.52 18.13 6.73
CA THR A 76 -1.27 18.67 5.59
C THR A 76 -2.56 19.36 5.97
N GLY A 77 -3.07 19.11 7.17
CA GLY A 77 -4.39 19.60 7.58
C GLY A 77 -5.55 18.82 6.98
N ALA A 78 -5.28 17.76 6.23
CA ALA A 78 -6.33 16.92 5.65
C ALA A 78 -7.08 16.18 6.76
N THR A 79 -8.38 15.95 6.56
CA THR A 79 -9.22 15.27 7.53
C THR A 79 -9.65 13.87 7.04
N SER A 80 -9.35 13.54 5.80
CA SER A 80 -9.65 12.23 5.22
C SER A 80 -8.52 11.78 4.31
N PHE A 81 -8.41 10.48 4.12
CA PHE A 81 -7.34 9.90 3.31
C PHE A 81 -7.72 8.49 2.88
N ASN A 82 -7.03 8.00 1.86
CA ASN A 82 -7.14 6.62 1.41
C ASN A 82 -5.81 5.90 1.63
N ILE A 83 -5.90 4.64 1.98
CA ILE A 83 -4.77 3.72 1.90
C ILE A 83 -5.04 2.84 0.68
N LEU A 84 -4.09 2.83 -0.25
CA LEU A 84 -4.20 2.05 -1.48
C LEU A 84 -3.00 1.14 -1.62
N GLN A 85 -3.24 -0.10 -1.98
CA GLN A 85 -2.18 -1.07 -2.25
C GLN A 85 -2.58 -1.86 -3.48
N ASN A 86 -1.72 -1.89 -4.50
CA ASN A 86 -2.03 -2.48 -5.79
C ASN A 86 -1.15 -3.72 -6.02
N ASN A 87 -1.76 -4.79 -6.54
CA ASN A 87 -1.08 -6.04 -6.82
C ASN A 87 -1.40 -6.49 -8.24
N GLY A 88 -0.40 -6.43 -9.11
CA GLY A 88 -0.52 -6.79 -10.50
C GLY A 88 -0.73 -5.58 -11.41
N ALA A 89 -0.28 -5.69 -12.65
CA ALA A 89 -0.35 -4.58 -13.60
C ALA A 89 -1.79 -4.17 -13.91
N SER A 90 -2.71 -5.14 -14.02
CA SER A 90 -4.13 -4.85 -14.29
C SER A 90 -4.82 -4.16 -13.13
N ALA A 91 -4.22 -4.20 -11.94
CA ALA A 91 -4.71 -3.49 -10.76
C ALA A 91 -3.87 -2.23 -10.47
N HIS A 92 -3.23 -1.67 -11.50
CA HIS A 92 -2.47 -0.41 -11.46
C HIS A 92 -1.16 -0.46 -10.67
N GLN A 93 -0.58 -1.65 -10.48
CA GLN A 93 0.74 -1.73 -9.88
C GLN A 93 1.80 -1.31 -10.92
N ALA A 94 2.54 -0.25 -10.64
CA ALA A 94 3.57 0.26 -11.54
C ALA A 94 4.96 -0.24 -11.16
N VAL A 95 5.26 -0.36 -9.87
CA VAL A 95 6.54 -0.86 -9.36
C VAL A 95 6.28 -2.19 -8.66
N PHE A 96 7.02 -3.23 -9.05
CA PHE A 96 6.78 -4.60 -8.56
C PHE A 96 7.61 -4.89 -7.30
N HIS A 97 7.41 -4.07 -6.32
CA HIS A 97 7.82 -4.18 -4.94
C HIS A 97 6.65 -3.67 -4.11
N VAL A 98 6.16 -4.47 -3.18
CA VAL A 98 4.99 -4.11 -2.36
C VAL A 98 5.13 -2.70 -1.81
N HIS A 99 4.09 -1.90 -2.01
CA HIS A 99 4.06 -0.55 -1.43
C HIS A 99 2.63 -0.13 -1.15
N PHE A 100 2.47 0.62 -0.07
CA PHE A 100 1.20 1.16 0.37
C PHE A 100 1.22 2.67 0.16
N HIS A 101 0.16 3.18 -0.45
CA HIS A 101 -0.02 4.62 -0.64
C HIS A 101 -0.83 5.16 0.52
N VAL A 102 -0.38 6.27 1.10
CA VAL A 102 -1.17 7.08 2.01
C VAL A 102 -1.51 8.34 1.22
N ILE A 103 -2.79 8.51 0.87
CA ILE A 103 -3.23 9.54 -0.05
C ILE A 103 -4.23 10.45 0.65
N PRO A 104 -3.80 11.64 1.14
CA PRO A 104 -4.73 12.58 1.75
C PRO A 104 -5.72 13.11 0.73
N ARG A 105 -6.92 13.42 1.20
CA ARG A 105 -7.93 14.12 0.40
C ARG A 105 -7.94 15.58 0.85
N SER A 106 -7.51 16.51 -0.02
CA SER A 106 -7.54 17.92 0.30
C SER A 106 -7.58 18.77 -0.96
N GLU A 107 -8.27 19.87 -0.89
CA GLU A 107 -8.37 20.87 -1.98
C GLU A 107 -8.85 20.24 -3.29
N GLY A 108 -9.80 19.30 -3.20
CA GLY A 108 -10.33 18.60 -4.35
C GLY A 108 -9.41 17.57 -4.97
N ARG A 109 -8.26 17.30 -4.35
CA ARG A 109 -7.28 16.34 -4.83
C ARG A 109 -7.24 15.10 -3.93
N GLY A 110 -6.80 13.99 -4.50
CA GLY A 110 -6.67 12.71 -3.81
C GLY A 110 -6.87 11.58 -4.78
N LEU A 111 -7.18 10.39 -4.25
CA LEU A 111 -7.49 9.22 -5.07
C LEU A 111 -8.82 9.44 -5.80
N GLY A 112 -8.79 9.43 -7.13
CA GLY A 112 -10.01 9.49 -7.93
C GLY A 112 -10.66 8.10 -7.95
N LEU A 113 -11.71 7.93 -7.17
CA LEU A 113 -12.35 6.64 -7.01
C LEU A 113 -13.78 6.67 -7.53
N GLU A 114 -14.08 5.78 -8.47
CA GLU A 114 -15.44 5.48 -8.89
C GLU A 114 -15.87 4.18 -8.22
N TRP A 115 -17.00 4.22 -7.52
CA TRP A 115 -17.51 3.07 -6.80
C TRP A 115 -18.66 2.49 -7.60
N ASP A 116 -18.39 1.39 -8.32
CA ASP A 116 -19.35 0.78 -9.23
C ASP A 116 -19.60 -0.68 -8.81
N PRO A 117 -20.51 -0.90 -7.83
CA PRO A 117 -20.76 -2.25 -7.34
C PRO A 117 -21.49 -3.11 -8.38
N MET A 118 -21.21 -4.39 -8.34
CA MET A 118 -21.97 -5.37 -9.11
C MET A 118 -23.43 -5.38 -8.65
N PRO A 119 -24.39 -5.73 -9.55
CA PRO A 119 -25.80 -5.85 -9.14
C PRO A 119 -25.98 -6.86 -8.01
N PRO A 120 -26.96 -6.65 -7.12
CA PRO A 120 -27.29 -7.63 -6.08
C PRO A 120 -27.54 -9.01 -6.70
N GLY A 121 -26.99 -10.06 -6.10
CA GLY A 121 -27.17 -11.43 -6.56
C GLY A 121 -26.30 -11.84 -7.75
N ALA A 122 -25.43 -10.93 -8.27
CA ALA A 122 -24.53 -11.26 -9.38
C ALA A 122 -23.50 -12.31 -9.01
N ALA A 123 -23.22 -12.48 -7.72
CA ALA A 123 -22.27 -13.47 -7.23
C ALA A 123 -22.94 -14.40 -6.24
N ASP A 124 -22.54 -15.69 -6.27
CA ASP A 124 -22.99 -16.67 -5.28
C ASP A 124 -22.07 -16.57 -4.06
N LEU A 125 -22.49 -15.79 -3.08
CA LEU A 125 -21.67 -15.48 -1.90
C LEU A 125 -21.38 -16.70 -1.04
N GLU A 126 -22.35 -17.61 -0.86
CA GLU A 126 -22.14 -18.82 -0.07
C GLU A 126 -21.09 -19.74 -0.70
N ALA A 127 -21.21 -19.95 -2.00
CA ALA A 127 -20.23 -20.79 -2.72
C ALA A 127 -18.85 -20.17 -2.71
N LEU A 128 -18.74 -18.85 -2.93
CA LEU A 128 -17.47 -18.13 -2.88
C LEU A 128 -16.86 -18.19 -1.50
N LYS A 129 -17.66 -17.94 -0.46
CA LYS A 129 -17.21 -18.04 0.92
C LYS A 129 -16.59 -19.41 1.20
N GLY A 130 -17.26 -20.47 0.79
CA GLY A 130 -16.76 -21.84 0.98
C GLY A 130 -15.41 -22.07 0.32
N ARG A 131 -15.23 -21.58 -0.91
CA ARG A 131 -13.98 -21.72 -1.63
C ARG A 131 -12.85 -20.88 -0.99
N ILE A 132 -13.16 -19.68 -0.55
CA ILE A 132 -12.17 -18.81 0.09
C ILE A 132 -11.71 -19.40 1.42
N VAL A 133 -12.67 -19.82 2.26
CA VAL A 133 -12.35 -20.42 3.56
C VAL A 133 -11.52 -21.70 3.37
N GLY A 134 -11.91 -22.54 2.40
CA GLY A 134 -11.14 -23.74 2.09
C GLY A 134 -9.72 -23.45 1.62
N SER A 135 -9.52 -22.32 0.96
CA SER A 135 -8.21 -21.92 0.44
C SER A 135 -7.32 -21.27 1.49
N LEU A 136 -7.87 -20.79 2.61
CA LEU A 136 -7.05 -20.25 3.71
C LEU A 136 -6.16 -21.33 4.31
N GLY A 137 -6.66 -22.54 4.40
CA GLY A 137 -5.85 -23.67 4.82
C GLY A 137 -5.37 -23.58 6.24
N SER A 138 -4.55 -24.58 6.64
CA SER A 138 -4.00 -24.70 7.99
C SER A 138 -2.70 -23.94 8.16
N GLY A 139 -2.14 -23.38 7.10
CA GLY A 139 -0.89 -22.62 7.16
C GLY A 139 -1.03 -21.18 7.58
N VAL A 140 -2.22 -20.77 7.89
CA VAL A 140 -2.52 -19.37 8.23
C VAL A 140 -2.36 -19.14 9.72
#